data_31217e0308f0c24f34b048c6443b58c0
#
_entry.id   31217e0308f0c24f34b048c6443b58c0
#
_cell.length_a   1.000
_cell.length_b   1.000
_cell.length_c   1.000
_cell.angle_alpha   90.00
_cell.angle_beta   90.00
_cell.angle_gamma   90.00
#
_symmetry.space_group_name_H-M   'P 1'
#
loop_
_entity.id
_entity.type
_entity.pdbx_description
1 polymer ?
#
loop_
_entity_poly.entity_id
_entity_poly.type
_entity_poly.pdbx_seq_one_letter_code
_entity_poly.pdbx_strand_id
1 'polypeptide(L)'
;MTRPLSDPMPLRDTSAWPGYDAVLILPRVYGRTRIKPIRYNAAGTVFVVADHAIAGVDAVTLDGRAHNGWRWRNGADLTGHAVAFLELAEAPDSSATLVATVRGLSGNPADILADIYPRNDPSEFRVDCRNQGLELGGALDTRMTLRAALQLIAEQAGAVWSAGLPGVAMRFPPPQTAPLWQAFGPLDLGDWSAACELSALVTRVTVPFAWDYAAGKATQSAVLEAPAATREHGEREAELALPWVTTARQAIATATVWLQWRARPLWTVQFTAGPAARRIPPGAWIALDHPRFPLRGDYVVVDIDPGYGTGETKITAQAPAGPAPAVTILRQSAAFDPIATEYRLQLGGDVVALTVTDEAGTPLPGARIWIDGRGPIVADAAATVRFAATPGRHVVRVEADGRTAVTTEITL
;
A
#
# COMPACT_ATOMS: atom_id res chain seq x y z
N MET A 1 -22.35 13.70 17.37
CA MET A 1 -22.79 12.42 16.74
C MET A 1 -21.63 11.92 15.88
N THR A 2 -21.25 10.67 16.01
CA THR A 2 -20.31 10.01 15.09
C THR A 2 -21.05 9.73 13.79
N ARG A 3 -20.46 10.10 12.67
CA ARG A 3 -21.04 9.81 11.35
C ARG A 3 -20.98 8.30 11.12
N PRO A 4 -22.09 7.64 10.76
CA PRO A 4 -22.10 6.22 10.44
C PRO A 4 -21.13 5.88 9.29
N LEU A 5 -20.47 4.72 9.38
CA LEU A 5 -19.54 4.27 8.32
C LEU A 5 -20.26 3.90 7.01
N SER A 6 -21.57 3.69 7.07
CA SER A 6 -22.43 3.49 5.90
C SER A 6 -22.77 4.77 5.15
N ASP A 7 -22.53 5.93 5.76
CA ASP A 7 -22.85 7.19 5.12
C ASP A 7 -21.97 7.42 3.88
N PRO A 8 -22.52 8.07 2.85
CA PRO A 8 -21.73 8.46 1.71
C PRO A 8 -20.64 9.47 2.11
N MET A 9 -19.48 9.40 1.47
CA MET A 9 -18.44 10.41 1.58
C MET A 9 -18.99 11.79 1.16
N PRO A 10 -18.61 12.89 1.85
CA PRO A 10 -19.07 14.23 1.53
C PRO A 10 -18.31 14.81 0.32
N LEU A 11 -18.27 14.06 -0.78
CA LEU A 11 -17.67 14.52 -2.01
C LEU A 11 -18.63 15.51 -2.71
N ARG A 12 -18.07 16.60 -3.19
CA ARG A 12 -18.81 17.61 -3.95
C ARG A 12 -18.93 17.20 -5.40
N ASP A 13 -19.95 17.73 -6.05
CA ASP A 13 -20.20 17.48 -7.46
C ASP A 13 -20.60 18.77 -8.20
N THR A 14 -20.79 18.64 -9.50
CA THR A 14 -21.13 19.76 -10.40
C THR A 14 -22.62 20.13 -10.38
N SER A 15 -23.46 19.53 -9.55
CA SER A 15 -24.92 19.76 -9.54
C SER A 15 -25.31 21.22 -9.26
N ALA A 16 -24.47 21.95 -8.54
CA ALA A 16 -24.67 23.38 -8.25
C ALA A 16 -24.12 24.32 -9.33
N TRP A 17 -23.49 23.80 -10.39
CA TRP A 17 -22.92 24.62 -11.45
C TRP A 17 -23.89 24.77 -12.63
N PRO A 18 -24.16 25.98 -13.08
CA PRO A 18 -25.10 26.20 -14.20
C PRO A 18 -24.52 25.66 -15.53
N GLY A 19 -25.38 25.03 -16.32
CA GLY A 19 -25.02 24.52 -17.65
C GLY A 19 -24.35 23.15 -17.67
N TYR A 20 -24.42 22.38 -16.56
CA TYR A 20 -23.99 20.98 -16.51
C TYR A 20 -25.20 20.05 -16.65
N ASP A 21 -25.23 19.25 -17.70
CA ASP A 21 -26.25 18.22 -17.92
C ASP A 21 -25.95 16.92 -17.13
N ALA A 22 -24.69 16.68 -16.76
CA ALA A 22 -24.24 15.53 -16.01
C ALA A 22 -23.66 15.92 -14.65
N VAL A 23 -24.04 15.21 -13.59
CA VAL A 23 -23.47 15.39 -12.26
C VAL A 23 -22.14 14.64 -12.20
N LEU A 24 -21.04 15.39 -12.19
CA LEU A 24 -19.67 14.87 -12.03
C LEU A 24 -19.18 15.10 -10.61
N ILE A 25 -18.52 14.12 -10.03
CA ILE A 25 -17.86 14.27 -8.73
C ILE A 25 -16.59 15.06 -8.90
N LEU A 26 -16.42 16.12 -8.11
CA LEU A 26 -15.17 16.90 -8.07
C LEU A 26 -14.08 16.07 -7.41
N PRO A 27 -12.92 15.88 -8.03
CA PRO A 27 -11.88 15.01 -7.51
C PRO A 27 -11.29 15.58 -6.23
N ARG A 28 -11.30 14.79 -5.15
CA ARG A 28 -10.53 15.08 -3.94
C ARG A 28 -9.18 14.40 -4.07
N VAL A 29 -8.14 15.20 -4.29
CA VAL A 29 -6.82 14.75 -4.73
C VAL A 29 -5.85 14.68 -3.56
N TYR A 30 -5.14 13.55 -3.44
CA TYR A 30 -4.10 13.32 -2.44
C TYR A 30 -2.77 12.96 -3.12
N GLY A 31 -1.66 13.44 -2.53
CA GLY A 31 -0.33 13.21 -3.07
C GLY A 31 -0.19 13.73 -4.50
N ARG A 32 0.62 13.05 -5.29
CA ARG A 32 0.86 13.38 -6.70
C ARG A 32 0.14 12.37 -7.60
N THR A 33 -0.78 12.86 -8.43
CA THR A 33 -1.56 12.00 -9.32
C THR A 33 -1.92 12.68 -10.63
N ARG A 34 -2.33 11.88 -11.63
CA ARG A 34 -2.81 12.33 -12.93
C ARG A 34 -4.32 12.26 -12.96
N ILE A 35 -4.97 13.37 -13.30
CA ILE A 35 -6.42 13.48 -13.33
C ILE A 35 -6.90 14.06 -14.66
N LYS A 36 -8.18 13.83 -14.97
CA LYS A 36 -8.90 14.51 -16.04
C LYS A 36 -9.58 15.75 -15.44
N PRO A 37 -9.15 16.97 -15.82
CA PRO A 37 -9.78 18.21 -15.35
C PRO A 37 -11.23 18.32 -15.80
N ILE A 38 -12.07 18.87 -14.93
CA ILE A 38 -13.51 19.10 -15.21
C ILE A 38 -13.67 20.51 -15.72
N ARG A 39 -14.27 20.65 -16.88
CA ARG A 39 -14.52 21.97 -17.51
C ARG A 39 -15.39 22.82 -16.57
N TYR A 40 -15.01 24.08 -16.34
CA TYR A 40 -15.72 24.97 -15.43
C TYR A 40 -16.50 26.10 -16.13
N ASN A 41 -15.98 26.64 -17.22
CA ASN A 41 -16.63 27.75 -17.93
C ASN A 41 -17.11 27.35 -19.33
N ALA A 42 -18.10 28.08 -19.85
CA ALA A 42 -18.64 27.86 -21.19
C ALA A 42 -17.59 28.06 -22.30
N ALA A 43 -16.62 28.97 -22.09
CA ALA A 43 -15.53 29.19 -23.03
C ALA A 43 -14.57 28.02 -23.16
N GLY A 44 -14.58 27.07 -22.20
CA GLY A 44 -13.71 25.88 -22.22
C GLY A 44 -12.24 26.17 -21.95
N THR A 45 -11.92 27.30 -21.34
CA THR A 45 -10.55 27.71 -20.99
C THR A 45 -10.23 27.53 -19.51
N VAL A 46 -11.23 27.33 -18.65
CA VAL A 46 -11.08 27.14 -17.22
C VAL A 46 -11.62 25.77 -16.81
N PHE A 47 -10.82 25.04 -16.06
CA PHE A 47 -11.12 23.70 -15.58
C PHE A 47 -10.89 23.61 -14.07
N VAL A 48 -11.63 22.74 -13.38
CA VAL A 48 -11.38 22.38 -11.99
C VAL A 48 -10.56 21.09 -11.95
N VAL A 49 -9.50 21.11 -11.17
CA VAL A 49 -8.59 19.97 -10.96
C VAL A 49 -8.71 19.35 -9.58
N ALA A 50 -9.28 20.05 -8.59
CA ALA A 50 -9.55 19.49 -7.26
C ALA A 50 -10.68 20.25 -6.57
N ASP A 51 -11.39 19.58 -5.67
CA ASP A 51 -12.44 20.13 -4.81
C ASP A 51 -11.91 20.91 -3.60
N HIS A 52 -10.62 21.21 -3.58
CA HIS A 52 -9.90 21.88 -2.50
C HIS A 52 -8.67 22.63 -3.06
N ALA A 53 -8.02 23.43 -2.21
CA ALA A 53 -6.73 24.03 -2.55
C ALA A 53 -5.63 22.97 -2.69
N ILE A 54 -4.81 23.09 -3.72
CA ILE A 54 -3.70 22.16 -4.02
C ILE A 54 -2.35 22.82 -3.84
N ALA A 55 -1.30 21.99 -3.74
CA ALA A 55 0.08 22.49 -3.64
C ALA A 55 0.65 22.90 -5.02
N GLY A 56 0.11 22.37 -6.12
CA GLY A 56 0.55 22.74 -7.47
C GLY A 56 0.07 21.83 -8.58
N VAL A 57 0.35 22.25 -9.80
CA VAL A 57 0.22 21.46 -11.03
C VAL A 57 1.62 21.33 -11.62
N ASP A 58 2.10 20.12 -11.81
CA ASP A 58 3.46 19.85 -12.31
C ASP A 58 3.54 19.81 -13.83
N ALA A 59 2.50 19.30 -14.49
CA ALA A 59 2.44 19.16 -15.93
C ALA A 59 1.01 19.10 -16.43
N VAL A 60 0.81 19.57 -17.63
CA VAL A 60 -0.45 19.45 -18.38
C VAL A 60 -0.14 18.82 -19.73
N THR A 61 -0.96 17.86 -20.14
CA THR A 61 -0.86 17.26 -21.47
C THR A 61 -2.20 17.36 -22.20
N LEU A 62 -2.11 17.54 -23.49
CA LEU A 62 -3.23 17.54 -24.41
C LEU A 62 -2.98 16.43 -25.44
N ASP A 63 -3.89 15.45 -25.52
CA ASP A 63 -3.72 14.25 -26.36
C ASP A 63 -2.38 13.54 -26.17
N GLY A 64 -1.92 13.48 -24.91
CA GLY A 64 -0.66 12.85 -24.53
C GLY A 64 0.60 13.69 -24.81
N ARG A 65 0.49 14.87 -25.41
CA ARG A 65 1.61 15.78 -25.67
C ARG A 65 1.68 16.86 -24.60
N ALA A 66 2.89 17.24 -24.20
CA ALA A 66 3.09 18.33 -23.24
C ALA A 66 2.49 19.63 -23.77
N HIS A 67 1.72 20.29 -22.93
CA HIS A 67 1.08 21.57 -23.22
C HIS A 67 1.65 22.65 -22.28
N ASN A 68 2.11 23.79 -22.82
CA ASN A 68 2.81 24.82 -22.04
C ASN A 68 1.97 26.10 -21.82
N GLY A 69 0.87 26.28 -22.53
CA GLY A 69 0.00 27.47 -22.47
C GLY A 69 -1.02 27.41 -21.33
N TRP A 70 -0.57 27.16 -20.08
CA TRP A 70 -1.45 27.02 -18.94
C TRP A 70 -0.93 27.74 -17.69
N ARG A 71 -1.83 28.05 -16.79
CA ARG A 71 -1.55 28.46 -15.42
C ARG A 71 -2.55 27.82 -14.47
N TRP A 72 -2.24 27.75 -13.19
CA TRP A 72 -3.15 27.25 -12.18
C TRP A 72 -3.29 28.25 -11.03
N ARG A 73 -4.39 28.17 -10.29
CA ARG A 73 -4.62 28.95 -9.08
C ARG A 73 -5.59 28.23 -8.14
N ASN A 74 -5.44 28.47 -6.85
CA ASN A 74 -6.47 28.17 -5.88
C ASN A 74 -7.48 29.32 -5.85
N GLY A 75 -8.77 29.02 -5.64
CA GLY A 75 -9.83 30.01 -5.60
C GLY A 75 -11.14 29.45 -5.07
N ALA A 76 -12.20 30.20 -5.21
CA ALA A 76 -13.54 29.73 -4.89
C ALA A 76 -14.36 29.52 -6.17
N ASP A 77 -15.22 28.51 -6.18
CA ASP A 77 -16.21 28.32 -7.23
C ASP A 77 -17.42 29.26 -7.09
N LEU A 78 -18.41 29.13 -7.95
CA LEU A 78 -19.63 29.94 -7.92
C LEU A 78 -20.45 29.78 -6.63
N THR A 79 -20.21 28.71 -5.88
CA THR A 79 -20.88 28.42 -4.59
C THR A 79 -20.06 28.88 -3.38
N GLY A 80 -18.89 29.51 -3.62
CA GLY A 80 -17.99 29.99 -2.58
C GLY A 80 -17.08 28.93 -1.97
N HIS A 81 -17.05 27.72 -2.51
CA HIS A 81 -16.19 26.67 -2.01
C HIS A 81 -14.79 26.74 -2.63
N ALA A 82 -13.78 26.45 -1.82
CA ALA A 82 -12.41 26.35 -2.28
C ALA A 82 -12.25 25.21 -3.30
N VAL A 83 -11.65 25.54 -4.45
CA VAL A 83 -11.29 24.62 -5.52
C VAL A 83 -9.97 25.04 -6.15
N ALA A 84 -9.35 24.16 -6.89
CA ALA A 84 -8.19 24.45 -7.69
C ALA A 84 -8.54 24.53 -9.17
N PHE A 85 -8.16 25.63 -9.81
CA PHE A 85 -8.40 25.88 -11.23
C PHE A 85 -7.14 25.66 -12.06
N LEU A 86 -7.33 25.09 -13.24
CA LEU A 86 -6.40 25.09 -14.36
C LEU A 86 -6.97 26.02 -15.45
N GLU A 87 -6.19 26.97 -15.88
CA GLU A 87 -6.58 27.92 -16.93
C GLU A 87 -5.66 27.72 -18.14
N LEU A 88 -6.26 27.54 -19.32
CA LEU A 88 -5.57 27.43 -20.59
C LEU A 88 -5.65 28.74 -21.34
N ALA A 89 -4.62 29.08 -22.11
CA ALA A 89 -4.60 30.26 -22.97
C ALA A 89 -5.69 30.20 -24.05
N GLU A 90 -5.94 29.00 -24.58
CA GLU A 90 -6.94 28.73 -25.61
C GLU A 90 -7.76 27.51 -25.21
N ALA A 91 -9.02 27.45 -25.64
CA ALA A 91 -9.89 26.31 -25.43
C ALA A 91 -9.38 25.12 -26.26
N PRO A 92 -9.17 23.92 -25.64
CA PRO A 92 -8.85 22.74 -26.42
C PRO A 92 -10.05 22.28 -27.26
N ASP A 93 -9.79 21.54 -28.32
CA ASP A 93 -10.82 20.91 -29.11
C ASP A 93 -11.73 20.05 -28.22
N SER A 94 -13.01 19.96 -28.52
CA SER A 94 -13.98 19.22 -27.70
C SER A 94 -13.68 17.72 -27.59
N SER A 95 -12.95 17.16 -28.56
CA SER A 95 -12.49 15.78 -28.61
C SER A 95 -11.14 15.56 -27.90
N ALA A 96 -10.40 16.62 -27.58
CA ALA A 96 -9.07 16.53 -27.03
C ALA A 96 -9.09 16.03 -25.57
N THR A 97 -8.15 15.17 -25.25
CA THR A 97 -7.99 14.63 -23.89
C THR A 97 -7.01 15.49 -23.09
N LEU A 98 -7.57 16.33 -22.20
CA LEU A 98 -6.80 17.14 -21.26
C LEU A 98 -6.48 16.33 -20.01
N VAL A 99 -5.20 16.29 -19.63
CA VAL A 99 -4.72 15.63 -18.40
C VAL A 99 -3.82 16.56 -17.63
N ALA A 100 -4.01 16.64 -16.31
CA ALA A 100 -3.16 17.40 -15.41
C ALA A 100 -2.49 16.47 -14.39
N THR A 101 -1.20 16.67 -14.17
CA THR A 101 -0.47 16.07 -13.05
C THR A 101 -0.52 17.05 -11.88
N VAL A 102 -1.19 16.67 -10.80
CA VAL A 102 -1.55 17.55 -9.69
C VAL A 102 -0.85 17.08 -8.41
N ARG A 103 -0.39 18.01 -7.60
CA ARG A 103 0.02 17.80 -6.20
C ARG A 103 -1.10 18.29 -5.29
N GLY A 104 -1.89 17.34 -4.77
CA GLY A 104 -3.05 17.60 -3.93
C GLY A 104 -2.72 17.80 -2.45
N LEU A 105 -3.60 17.29 -1.59
CA LEU A 105 -3.38 17.18 -0.14
C LEU A 105 -2.24 16.19 0.15
N SER A 106 -1.86 16.07 1.43
CA SER A 106 -0.83 15.10 1.85
C SER A 106 -1.11 13.70 1.31
N GLY A 107 -0.08 13.04 0.78
CA GLY A 107 -0.11 11.62 0.39
C GLY A 107 0.14 10.66 1.56
N ASN A 108 0.42 11.16 2.77
CA ASN A 108 0.58 10.30 3.94
C ASN A 108 -0.77 9.65 4.30
N PRO A 109 -0.87 8.30 4.39
CA PRO A 109 -2.14 7.62 4.65
C PRO A 109 -2.85 8.10 5.94
N ALA A 110 -2.10 8.50 6.96
CA ALA A 110 -2.68 9.02 8.20
C ALA A 110 -3.29 10.42 8.03
N ASP A 111 -2.72 11.27 7.18
CA ASP A 111 -3.29 12.57 6.87
C ASP A 111 -4.55 12.42 6.01
N ILE A 112 -4.55 11.46 5.08
CA ILE A 112 -5.74 11.09 4.31
C ILE A 112 -6.85 10.60 5.25
N LEU A 113 -6.51 9.74 6.21
CA LEU A 113 -7.45 9.27 7.23
C LEU A 113 -8.04 10.44 8.05
N ALA A 114 -7.19 11.38 8.50
CA ALA A 114 -7.63 12.55 9.26
C ALA A 114 -8.55 13.47 8.45
N ASP A 115 -8.31 13.61 7.14
CA ASP A 115 -9.15 14.39 6.25
C ASP A 115 -10.52 13.73 5.99
N ILE A 116 -10.54 12.42 5.78
CA ILE A 116 -11.77 11.65 5.56
C ILE A 116 -12.60 11.49 6.84
N TYR A 117 -11.92 11.33 7.97
CA TYR A 117 -12.53 11.15 9.29
C TYR A 117 -11.91 12.10 10.32
N PRO A 118 -12.29 13.38 10.32
CA PRO A 118 -11.60 14.46 11.09
C PRO A 118 -11.60 14.30 12.62
N ARG A 119 -12.39 13.36 13.16
CA ARG A 119 -12.47 13.10 14.61
C ARG A 119 -11.40 12.14 15.11
N ASN A 120 -10.58 11.65 14.24
CA ASN A 120 -9.54 10.69 14.56
C ASN A 120 -8.21 11.40 14.78
N ASP A 121 -7.44 10.95 15.78
CA ASP A 121 -6.04 11.34 15.92
C ASP A 121 -5.14 10.19 15.45
N PRO A 122 -4.70 10.20 14.19
CA PRO A 122 -3.85 9.15 13.66
C PRO A 122 -2.35 9.42 13.91
N SER A 123 -1.98 10.06 15.02
CA SER A 123 -0.60 10.50 15.29
C SER A 123 0.40 9.35 15.27
N GLU A 124 0.10 8.22 15.92
CA GLU A 124 0.96 7.02 15.89
C GLU A 124 1.09 6.45 14.47
N PHE A 125 -0.04 6.24 13.80
CA PHE A 125 -0.05 5.74 12.43
C PHE A 125 0.71 6.68 11.46
N ARG A 126 0.64 8.00 11.69
CA ARG A 126 1.39 9.00 10.91
C ARG A 126 2.90 8.83 11.05
N VAL A 127 3.38 8.55 12.27
CA VAL A 127 4.79 8.26 12.52
C VAL A 127 5.21 6.98 11.80
N ASP A 128 4.41 5.94 11.88
CA ASP A 128 4.68 4.66 11.22
C ASP A 128 4.72 4.81 9.69
N CYS A 129 3.77 5.54 9.10
CA CYS A 129 3.77 5.83 7.67
C CYS A 129 5.03 6.59 7.23
N ARG A 130 5.49 7.57 8.01
CA ARG A 130 6.73 8.31 7.74
C ARG A 130 7.96 7.43 7.82
N ASN A 131 8.04 6.59 8.85
CA ASN A 131 9.16 5.65 9.03
C ASN A 131 9.28 4.67 7.87
N GLN A 132 8.16 4.29 7.25
CA GLN A 132 8.13 3.42 6.08
C GLN A 132 8.27 4.20 4.75
N GLY A 133 8.29 5.52 4.79
CA GLY A 133 8.35 6.37 3.59
C GLY A 133 7.12 6.20 2.69
N LEU A 134 5.94 5.97 3.29
CA LEU A 134 4.71 5.76 2.55
C LEU A 134 4.11 7.07 2.06
N GLU A 135 3.94 7.17 0.76
CA GLU A 135 3.18 8.22 0.09
C GLU A 135 2.23 7.61 -0.93
N LEU A 136 0.95 7.94 -0.79
CA LEU A 136 -0.10 7.58 -1.73
C LEU A 136 -0.38 8.75 -2.67
N GLY A 137 -0.70 8.44 -3.92
CA GLY A 137 -1.12 9.43 -4.90
C GLY A 137 -2.40 8.97 -5.58
N GLY A 138 -3.52 9.61 -5.27
CA GLY A 138 -4.81 9.19 -5.80
C GLY A 138 -5.88 10.26 -5.73
N ALA A 139 -7.05 9.94 -6.25
CA ALA A 139 -8.20 10.81 -6.21
C ALA A 139 -9.46 10.05 -5.81
N LEU A 140 -10.30 10.68 -4.99
CA LEU A 140 -11.67 10.24 -4.76
C LEU A 140 -12.55 11.02 -5.75
N ASP A 141 -12.92 10.38 -6.84
CA ASP A 141 -13.69 10.96 -7.97
C ASP A 141 -14.99 10.22 -8.24
N THR A 142 -15.33 9.28 -7.39
CA THR A 142 -16.55 8.47 -7.47
C THR A 142 -17.28 8.46 -6.13
N ARG A 143 -18.61 8.30 -6.16
CA ARG A 143 -19.41 8.18 -4.94
C ARG A 143 -19.10 6.87 -4.24
N MET A 144 -18.74 6.96 -2.97
CA MET A 144 -18.48 5.80 -2.11
C MET A 144 -18.89 6.08 -0.67
N THR A 145 -19.04 5.03 0.12
CA THR A 145 -19.27 5.15 1.55
C THR A 145 -17.97 5.45 2.29
N LEU A 146 -18.08 6.00 3.49
CA LEU A 146 -16.92 6.21 4.36
C LEU A 146 -16.16 4.90 4.63
N ARG A 147 -16.89 3.79 4.85
CA ARG A 147 -16.30 2.45 4.99
C ARG A 147 -15.45 2.05 3.78
N ALA A 148 -15.97 2.25 2.57
CA ALA A 148 -15.26 1.90 1.35
C ALA A 148 -13.98 2.75 1.16
N ALA A 149 -14.05 4.04 1.50
CA ALA A 149 -12.87 4.92 1.46
C ALA A 149 -11.80 4.49 2.47
N LEU A 150 -12.19 4.14 3.71
CA LEU A 150 -11.27 3.64 4.73
C LEU A 150 -10.61 2.31 4.31
N GLN A 151 -11.42 1.40 3.77
CA GLN A 151 -10.93 0.12 3.26
C GLN A 151 -9.92 0.33 2.12
N LEU A 152 -10.25 1.20 1.16
CA LEU A 152 -9.34 1.55 0.06
C LEU A 152 -7.98 2.03 0.59
N ILE A 153 -7.97 3.01 1.52
CA ILE A 153 -6.72 3.56 2.04
C ILE A 153 -5.92 2.51 2.79
N ALA A 154 -6.59 1.68 3.61
CA ALA A 154 -5.93 0.61 4.34
C ALA A 154 -5.26 -0.41 3.39
N GLU A 155 -5.96 -0.84 2.36
CA GLU A 155 -5.44 -1.76 1.34
C GLU A 155 -4.23 -1.17 0.60
N GLN A 156 -4.32 0.12 0.19
CA GLN A 156 -3.22 0.78 -0.51
C GLN A 156 -1.99 0.98 0.37
N ALA A 157 -2.19 1.19 1.67
CA ALA A 157 -1.11 1.33 2.64
C ALA A 157 -0.56 -0.02 3.13
N GLY A 158 -1.23 -1.14 2.87
CA GLY A 158 -0.91 -2.43 3.51
C GLY A 158 -1.22 -2.44 5.01
N ALA A 159 -2.19 -1.63 5.43
CA ALA A 159 -2.62 -1.47 6.81
C ALA A 159 -3.93 -2.21 7.09
N VAL A 160 -4.25 -2.36 8.37
CA VAL A 160 -5.57 -2.79 8.84
C VAL A 160 -6.26 -1.64 9.56
N TRP A 161 -7.58 -1.60 9.49
CA TRP A 161 -8.36 -0.61 10.19
C TRP A 161 -9.44 -1.24 11.07
N SER A 162 -9.81 -0.55 12.12
CA SER A 162 -10.87 -0.95 13.01
C SER A 162 -11.74 0.25 13.41
N ALA A 163 -13.01 0.01 13.63
CA ALA A 163 -13.93 1.00 14.17
C ALA A 163 -14.31 0.62 15.59
N GLY A 164 -14.27 1.58 16.50
CA GLY A 164 -14.64 1.38 17.90
C GLY A 164 -14.94 2.71 18.58
N LEU A 165 -15.08 2.69 19.89
CA LEU A 165 -15.06 3.89 20.70
C LEU A 165 -13.59 4.16 21.10
N PRO A 166 -12.93 5.25 20.70
CA PRO A 166 -13.52 6.55 20.35
C PRO A 166 -13.62 6.86 18.84
N GLY A 167 -13.32 5.96 17.92
CA GLY A 167 -13.38 6.28 16.49
C GLY A 167 -12.83 5.19 15.58
N VAL A 168 -12.16 5.59 14.51
CA VAL A 168 -11.48 4.69 13.56
C VAL A 168 -9.99 4.69 13.86
N ALA A 169 -9.41 3.53 14.04
CA ALA A 169 -7.96 3.35 14.12
C ALA A 169 -7.45 2.63 12.87
N MET A 170 -6.30 3.05 12.38
CA MET A 170 -5.58 2.39 11.29
C MET A 170 -4.15 2.13 11.74
N ARG A 171 -3.60 0.98 11.40
CA ARG A 171 -2.24 0.59 11.80
C ARG A 171 -1.70 -0.47 10.86
N PHE A 172 -0.38 -0.60 10.81
CA PHE A 172 0.25 -1.75 10.17
C PHE A 172 0.07 -2.99 11.05
N PRO A 173 -0.16 -4.17 10.44
CA PRO A 173 -0.04 -5.41 11.18
C PRO A 173 1.37 -5.49 11.79
N PRO A 174 1.51 -5.71 13.09
CA PRO A 174 2.82 -5.85 13.69
C PRO A 174 3.52 -7.10 13.13
N PRO A 175 4.86 -7.12 13.03
CA PRO A 175 5.58 -8.30 12.60
C PRO A 175 5.28 -9.46 13.56
N GLN A 176 5.40 -10.69 13.07
CA GLN A 176 5.15 -11.91 13.88
C GLN A 176 6.06 -12.02 15.13
N THR A 177 7.17 -11.27 15.14
CA THR A 177 8.07 -11.14 16.29
C THR A 177 7.58 -10.16 17.36
N ALA A 178 6.47 -9.46 17.11
CA ALA A 178 5.90 -8.54 18.09
C ALA A 178 5.37 -9.32 19.31
N PRO A 179 5.35 -8.69 20.49
CA PRO A 179 4.77 -9.28 21.67
C PRO A 179 3.31 -9.69 21.43
N LEU A 180 2.95 -10.88 21.92
CA LEU A 180 1.57 -11.35 21.88
C LEU A 180 0.70 -10.44 22.76
N TRP A 181 -0.46 -10.07 22.24
CA TRP A 181 -1.41 -9.30 23.04
C TRP A 181 -1.99 -10.11 24.20
N GLN A 182 -2.37 -11.35 23.90
CA GLN A 182 -2.95 -12.28 24.88
C GLN A 182 -2.73 -13.73 24.40
N ALA A 183 -2.55 -14.64 25.35
CA ALA A 183 -2.62 -16.07 25.13
C ALA A 183 -3.99 -16.59 25.60
N PHE A 184 -4.55 -17.53 24.86
CA PHE A 184 -5.79 -18.22 25.18
C PHE A 184 -5.54 -19.70 25.38
N GLY A 185 -5.79 -20.18 26.57
CA GLY A 185 -5.76 -21.59 26.93
C GLY A 185 -7.09 -22.29 26.72
N PRO A 186 -7.18 -23.60 27.04
CA PRO A 186 -8.41 -24.39 26.81
C PRO A 186 -9.66 -23.88 27.52
N LEU A 187 -9.48 -23.18 28.64
CA LEU A 187 -10.59 -22.65 29.45
C LEU A 187 -11.05 -21.26 29.00
N ASP A 188 -10.27 -20.59 28.17
CA ASP A 188 -10.55 -19.24 27.69
C ASP A 188 -11.36 -19.24 26.37
N LEU A 189 -11.44 -20.42 25.73
CA LEU A 189 -12.07 -20.62 24.43
C LEU A 189 -13.45 -21.24 24.62
N GLY A 190 -14.50 -20.45 24.39
CA GLY A 190 -15.84 -20.95 24.20
C GLY A 190 -16.04 -21.57 22.83
N ASP A 191 -17.27 -21.60 22.34
CA ASP A 191 -17.61 -22.15 21.02
C ASP A 191 -16.59 -21.75 19.96
N TRP A 192 -15.96 -22.76 19.36
CA TRP A 192 -14.92 -22.54 18.37
C TRP A 192 -15.07 -23.38 17.11
N SER A 193 -14.59 -22.84 16.02
CA SER A 193 -14.44 -23.53 14.75
C SER A 193 -13.11 -23.15 14.08
N ALA A 194 -12.57 -24.06 13.29
CA ALA A 194 -11.39 -23.81 12.50
C ALA A 194 -11.58 -24.34 11.09
N ALA A 195 -11.18 -23.57 10.10
CA ALA A 195 -11.19 -23.93 8.70
C ALA A 195 -9.88 -23.57 8.03
N CYS A 196 -9.41 -24.43 7.12
CA CYS A 196 -8.27 -24.14 6.27
C CYS A 196 -8.77 -23.94 4.85
N GLU A 197 -8.58 -22.78 4.29
CA GLU A 197 -9.06 -22.44 2.96
C GLU A 197 -7.93 -22.49 1.94
N LEU A 198 -8.04 -23.43 1.00
CA LEU A 198 -7.10 -23.59 -0.11
C LEU A 198 -7.54 -22.83 -1.37
N SER A 199 -8.81 -22.44 -1.46
CA SER A 199 -9.35 -21.70 -2.61
C SER A 199 -8.76 -20.28 -2.70
N ALA A 200 -8.40 -19.68 -1.56
CA ALA A 200 -7.79 -18.37 -1.45
C ALA A 200 -6.26 -18.36 -1.64
N LEU A 201 -5.65 -19.54 -1.89
CA LEU A 201 -4.21 -19.67 -2.07
C LEU A 201 -3.78 -19.08 -3.41
N VAL A 202 -2.76 -18.21 -3.39
CA VAL A 202 -2.20 -17.52 -4.55
C VAL A 202 -0.70 -17.75 -4.57
N THR A 203 -0.15 -18.18 -5.72
CA THR A 203 1.29 -18.41 -5.88
C THR A 203 1.97 -17.39 -6.77
N ARG A 204 1.18 -16.66 -7.58
CA ARG A 204 1.65 -15.57 -8.44
C ARG A 204 0.69 -14.38 -8.35
N VAL A 205 1.22 -13.18 -8.28
CA VAL A 205 0.41 -11.96 -8.23
C VAL A 205 0.87 -10.96 -9.28
N THR A 206 -0.08 -10.43 -10.03
CA THR A 206 0.11 -9.26 -10.90
C THR A 206 -0.35 -8.02 -10.14
N VAL A 207 0.49 -6.99 -10.11
CA VAL A 207 0.30 -5.79 -9.32
C VAL A 207 0.27 -4.57 -10.23
N PRO A 208 -0.88 -4.16 -10.76
CA PRO A 208 -1.02 -2.86 -11.43
C PRO A 208 -0.99 -1.73 -10.40
N PHE A 209 -0.20 -0.67 -10.67
CA PHE A 209 -0.05 0.49 -9.80
C PHE A 209 0.21 1.77 -10.59
N ALA A 210 0.33 2.93 -9.93
CA ALA A 210 0.47 4.24 -10.54
C ALA A 210 -0.69 4.54 -11.51
N TRP A 211 -1.91 4.69 -10.93
CA TRP A 211 -3.13 4.87 -11.72
C TRP A 211 -3.17 6.23 -12.41
N ASP A 212 -3.54 6.22 -13.68
CA ASP A 212 -3.86 7.42 -14.45
C ASP A 212 -5.38 7.57 -14.52
N TYR A 213 -5.93 8.47 -13.72
CA TYR A 213 -7.38 8.72 -13.65
C TYR A 213 -7.96 9.29 -14.96
N ALA A 214 -7.12 9.89 -15.80
CA ALA A 214 -7.56 10.36 -17.09
C ALA A 214 -7.68 9.23 -18.12
N ALA A 215 -6.79 8.25 -18.05
CA ALA A 215 -6.79 7.08 -18.92
C ALA A 215 -7.60 5.90 -18.34
N GLY A 216 -7.99 5.97 -17.05
CA GLY A 216 -8.73 4.93 -16.35
C GLY A 216 -7.95 3.61 -16.22
N LYS A 217 -6.62 3.66 -16.13
CA LYS A 217 -5.78 2.46 -16.07
C LYS A 217 -4.48 2.69 -15.30
N ALA A 218 -3.89 1.61 -14.80
CA ALA A 218 -2.55 1.63 -14.26
C ALA A 218 -1.52 1.90 -15.38
N THR A 219 -0.52 2.71 -15.07
CA THR A 219 0.59 3.00 -15.99
C THR A 219 1.77 2.05 -15.81
N GLN A 220 1.82 1.36 -14.68
CA GLN A 220 2.89 0.46 -14.31
C GLN A 220 2.34 -0.85 -13.74
N SER A 221 3.14 -1.92 -13.82
CA SER A 221 2.80 -3.21 -13.24
C SER A 221 4.06 -3.97 -12.81
N ALA A 222 3.93 -4.83 -11.81
CA ALA A 222 4.92 -5.81 -11.41
C ALA A 222 4.26 -7.20 -11.33
N VAL A 223 5.05 -8.25 -11.53
CA VAL A 223 4.60 -9.64 -11.35
C VAL A 223 5.55 -10.30 -10.35
N LEU A 224 4.97 -10.81 -9.27
CA LEU A 224 5.70 -11.51 -8.22
C LEU A 224 5.24 -12.97 -8.14
N GLU A 225 6.15 -13.85 -7.78
CA GLU A 225 5.88 -15.29 -7.60
C GLU A 225 6.50 -15.79 -6.30
N ALA A 226 5.85 -16.76 -5.68
CA ALA A 226 6.37 -17.58 -4.59
C ALA A 226 6.78 -18.96 -5.15
N PRO A 227 8.02 -19.17 -5.64
CA PRO A 227 8.38 -20.36 -6.44
C PRO A 227 8.25 -21.68 -5.68
N ALA A 228 8.44 -21.66 -4.34
CA ALA A 228 8.25 -22.83 -3.51
C ALA A 228 6.78 -23.25 -3.47
N ALA A 229 5.88 -22.28 -3.27
CA ALA A 229 4.44 -22.51 -3.27
C ALA A 229 3.92 -22.92 -4.66
N THR A 230 4.46 -22.35 -5.74
CA THR A 230 4.11 -22.75 -7.12
C THR A 230 4.47 -24.21 -7.37
N ARG A 231 5.62 -24.68 -6.88
CA ARG A 231 6.02 -26.10 -7.03
C ARG A 231 5.13 -27.04 -6.23
N GLU A 232 4.64 -26.62 -5.07
CA GLU A 232 3.83 -27.45 -4.18
C GLU A 232 2.35 -27.44 -4.58
N HIS A 233 1.80 -26.29 -4.97
CA HIS A 233 0.37 -26.08 -5.14
C HIS A 233 -0.06 -25.77 -6.59
N GLY A 234 0.90 -25.71 -7.51
CA GLY A 234 0.68 -25.26 -8.88
C GLY A 234 0.58 -23.75 -9.02
N GLU A 235 0.46 -23.30 -10.26
CA GLU A 235 0.30 -21.88 -10.58
C GLU A 235 -1.13 -21.42 -10.26
N ARG A 236 -1.25 -20.42 -9.38
CA ARG A 236 -2.51 -19.80 -8.97
C ARG A 236 -2.32 -18.29 -9.00
N GLU A 237 -2.90 -17.68 -10.02
CA GLU A 237 -2.74 -16.25 -10.27
C GLU A 237 -3.83 -15.41 -9.60
N ALA A 238 -3.45 -14.23 -9.17
CA ALA A 238 -4.35 -13.18 -8.72
C ALA A 238 -3.85 -11.82 -9.15
N GLU A 239 -4.72 -10.83 -9.09
CA GLU A 239 -4.37 -9.42 -9.24
C GLU A 239 -4.51 -8.70 -7.90
N LEU A 240 -3.50 -7.91 -7.54
CA LEU A 240 -3.53 -6.97 -6.43
C LEU A 240 -3.42 -5.55 -6.98
N ALA A 241 -4.55 -4.91 -7.23
CA ALA A 241 -4.57 -3.54 -7.73
C ALA A 241 -4.16 -2.54 -6.65
N LEU A 242 -3.11 -1.77 -6.90
CA LEU A 242 -2.60 -0.73 -6.01
C LEU A 242 -2.65 0.66 -6.70
N PRO A 243 -3.83 1.16 -7.08
CA PRO A 243 -3.97 2.38 -7.89
C PRO A 243 -3.38 3.63 -7.22
N TRP A 244 -3.37 3.72 -5.89
CA TRP A 244 -2.84 4.87 -5.15
C TRP A 244 -1.35 4.77 -4.84
N VAL A 245 -0.74 3.63 -5.07
CA VAL A 245 0.70 3.45 -4.93
C VAL A 245 1.38 3.95 -6.20
N THR A 246 2.29 4.92 -6.06
CA THR A 246 2.94 5.60 -7.19
C THR A 246 4.35 5.08 -7.49
N THR A 247 4.95 4.32 -6.57
CA THR A 247 6.31 3.81 -6.70
C THR A 247 6.35 2.28 -6.71
N ALA A 248 7.23 1.69 -7.53
CA ALA A 248 7.37 0.23 -7.56
C ALA A 248 7.91 -0.32 -6.26
N ARG A 249 8.81 0.39 -5.60
CA ARG A 249 9.33 -0.04 -4.30
C ARG A 249 8.19 -0.33 -3.33
N GLN A 250 7.24 0.60 -3.21
CA GLN A 250 6.09 0.43 -2.33
C GLN A 250 5.15 -0.67 -2.84
N ALA A 251 4.86 -0.70 -4.16
CA ALA A 251 4.00 -1.73 -4.75
C ALA A 251 4.56 -3.15 -4.52
N ILE A 252 5.86 -3.34 -4.76
CA ILE A 252 6.54 -4.62 -4.56
C ILE A 252 6.58 -4.98 -3.07
N ALA A 253 6.87 -4.06 -2.17
CA ALA A 253 6.88 -4.32 -0.73
C ALA A 253 5.50 -4.77 -0.22
N THR A 254 4.44 -4.03 -0.57
CA THR A 254 3.07 -4.38 -0.21
C THR A 254 2.66 -5.74 -0.78
N ALA A 255 2.94 -5.96 -2.07
CA ALA A 255 2.62 -7.21 -2.75
C ALA A 255 3.41 -8.41 -2.21
N THR A 256 4.66 -8.21 -1.80
CA THR A 256 5.48 -9.26 -1.18
C THR A 256 4.86 -9.75 0.11
N VAL A 257 4.50 -8.86 1.03
CA VAL A 257 3.84 -9.21 2.29
C VAL A 257 2.51 -9.90 2.01
N TRP A 258 1.71 -9.35 1.09
CA TRP A 258 0.43 -9.92 0.69
C TRP A 258 0.59 -11.34 0.12
N LEU A 259 1.56 -11.55 -0.79
CA LEU A 259 1.81 -12.86 -1.40
C LEU A 259 2.35 -13.86 -0.38
N GLN A 260 3.23 -13.45 0.55
CA GLN A 260 3.72 -14.29 1.63
C GLN A 260 2.60 -14.84 2.52
N TRP A 261 1.53 -14.08 2.70
CA TRP A 261 0.34 -14.54 3.39
C TRP A 261 -0.49 -15.51 2.54
N ARG A 262 -0.71 -15.18 1.29
CA ARG A 262 -1.62 -15.90 0.38
C ARG A 262 -1.00 -17.13 -0.28
N ALA A 263 0.32 -17.22 -0.32
CA ALA A 263 1.02 -18.37 -0.89
C ALA A 263 1.12 -19.57 0.06
N ARG A 264 0.37 -19.55 1.14
CA ARG A 264 0.27 -20.62 2.15
C ARG A 264 -1.19 -20.92 2.45
N PRO A 265 -1.53 -22.18 2.80
CA PRO A 265 -2.84 -22.47 3.34
C PRO A 265 -3.14 -21.56 4.53
N LEU A 266 -4.27 -20.86 4.49
CA LEU A 266 -4.65 -19.90 5.52
C LEU A 266 -5.67 -20.54 6.45
N TRP A 267 -5.28 -20.70 7.71
CA TRP A 267 -6.19 -21.12 8.75
C TRP A 267 -6.97 -19.93 9.28
N THR A 268 -8.27 -20.09 9.34
CA THR A 268 -9.18 -19.15 9.99
C THR A 268 -9.81 -19.85 11.18
N VAL A 269 -9.67 -19.24 12.35
CA VAL A 269 -10.23 -19.72 13.61
C VAL A 269 -11.26 -18.71 14.09
N GLN A 270 -12.43 -19.17 14.47
CA GLN A 270 -13.45 -18.37 15.13
C GLN A 270 -13.73 -18.97 16.51
N PHE A 271 -13.77 -18.14 17.54
CA PHE A 271 -14.06 -18.57 18.89
C PHE A 271 -14.71 -17.45 19.71
N THR A 272 -15.36 -17.85 20.79
CA THR A 272 -15.86 -16.92 21.80
C THR A 272 -14.88 -16.85 22.97
N ALA A 273 -14.71 -15.65 23.51
CA ALA A 273 -13.86 -15.37 24.66
C ALA A 273 -14.60 -14.47 25.65
N GLY A 274 -14.06 -14.35 26.85
CA GLY A 274 -14.60 -13.48 27.89
C GLY A 274 -14.49 -11.99 27.54
N PRO A 275 -15.17 -11.11 28.33
CA PRO A 275 -15.29 -9.68 28.02
C PRO A 275 -13.96 -8.91 27.98
N ALA A 276 -12.90 -9.44 28.61
CA ALA A 276 -11.57 -8.82 28.53
C ALA A 276 -11.01 -8.78 27.11
N ALA A 277 -11.37 -9.74 26.28
CA ALA A 277 -10.93 -9.85 24.90
C ALA A 277 -11.44 -8.70 23.98
N ARG A 278 -12.45 -7.94 24.39
CA ARG A 278 -12.94 -6.73 23.68
C ARG A 278 -11.86 -5.67 23.43
N ARG A 279 -10.80 -5.70 24.23
CA ARG A 279 -9.68 -4.74 24.14
C ARG A 279 -8.65 -5.11 23.09
N ILE A 280 -8.69 -6.35 22.58
CA ILE A 280 -7.76 -6.81 21.57
C ILE A 280 -8.09 -6.09 20.27
N PRO A 281 -7.16 -5.34 19.70
CA PRO A 281 -7.45 -4.65 18.46
C PRO A 281 -7.28 -5.59 17.25
N PRO A 282 -8.05 -5.46 16.17
CA PRO A 282 -7.75 -6.12 14.90
C PRO A 282 -6.30 -5.88 14.47
N GLY A 283 -5.64 -6.90 13.92
CA GLY A 283 -4.21 -6.91 13.59
C GLY A 283 -3.29 -7.28 14.75
N ALA A 284 -3.76 -7.41 16.00
CA ALA A 284 -2.93 -7.91 17.11
C ALA A 284 -2.65 -9.40 16.95
N TRP A 285 -1.44 -9.81 17.43
CA TRP A 285 -1.10 -11.22 17.55
C TRP A 285 -1.59 -11.78 18.88
N ILE A 286 -2.20 -12.96 18.81
CA ILE A 286 -2.65 -13.75 19.95
C ILE A 286 -2.08 -15.15 19.84
N ALA A 287 -1.82 -15.81 20.97
CA ALA A 287 -1.49 -17.22 20.98
C ALA A 287 -2.74 -18.07 21.30
N LEU A 288 -2.90 -19.16 20.57
CA LEU A 288 -3.88 -20.20 20.89
C LEU A 288 -3.14 -21.45 21.35
N ASP A 289 -3.46 -21.98 22.53
CA ASP A 289 -2.91 -23.23 23.07
C ASP A 289 -4.05 -24.11 23.57
N HIS A 290 -4.66 -24.88 22.67
CA HIS A 290 -5.73 -25.79 22.99
C HIS A 290 -5.38 -27.24 22.55
N PRO A 291 -5.47 -28.26 23.43
CA PRO A 291 -5.03 -29.63 23.12
C PRO A 291 -5.83 -30.30 21.99
N ARG A 292 -7.06 -29.87 21.77
CA ARG A 292 -7.93 -30.36 20.66
C ARG A 292 -7.77 -29.56 19.37
N PHE A 293 -6.99 -28.50 19.40
CA PHE A 293 -6.70 -27.72 18.21
C PHE A 293 -5.59 -28.40 17.44
N PRO A 294 -5.76 -28.71 16.15
CA PRO A 294 -4.64 -29.14 15.32
C PRO A 294 -3.59 -28.03 15.18
N LEU A 295 -3.92 -26.82 15.62
CA LEU A 295 -3.19 -25.58 15.39
C LEU A 295 -2.86 -24.93 16.73
N ARG A 296 -1.69 -25.25 17.24
CA ARG A 296 -1.04 -24.46 18.28
C ARG A 296 -0.21 -23.39 17.62
N GLY A 297 -0.33 -22.13 18.06
CA GLY A 297 0.53 -21.09 17.52
C GLY A 297 -0.08 -19.70 17.60
N ASP A 298 0.58 -18.78 16.92
CA ASP A 298 0.26 -17.37 16.91
C ASP A 298 -0.67 -17.06 15.73
N TYR A 299 -1.71 -16.30 16.03
CA TYR A 299 -2.75 -15.88 15.10
C TYR A 299 -2.90 -14.36 15.09
N VAL A 300 -3.15 -13.79 13.95
CA VAL A 300 -3.53 -12.39 13.83
C VAL A 300 -5.05 -12.26 13.92
N VAL A 301 -5.51 -11.41 14.80
CA VAL A 301 -6.91 -11.07 14.92
C VAL A 301 -7.34 -10.24 13.72
N VAL A 302 -8.33 -10.74 12.96
CA VAL A 302 -8.86 -10.04 11.78
C VAL A 302 -10.19 -9.36 12.04
N ASP A 303 -10.99 -9.91 12.97
CA ASP A 303 -12.27 -9.32 13.34
C ASP A 303 -12.63 -9.59 14.80
N ILE A 304 -13.37 -8.67 15.41
CA ILE A 304 -13.87 -8.77 16.78
C ILE A 304 -15.31 -8.25 16.80
N ASP A 305 -16.21 -9.12 17.26
CA ASP A 305 -17.57 -8.74 17.63
C ASP A 305 -17.70 -8.73 19.17
N PRO A 306 -17.80 -7.54 19.78
CA PRO A 306 -17.76 -7.39 21.23
C PRO A 306 -18.99 -7.91 22.00
N GLY A 307 -20.04 -8.36 21.35
CA GLY A 307 -21.19 -9.01 21.99
C GLY A 307 -21.73 -8.26 23.22
N TYR A 308 -22.06 -6.98 23.11
CA TYR A 308 -22.39 -6.11 24.26
C TYR A 308 -23.56 -6.60 25.11
N GLY A 309 -24.43 -7.42 24.55
CA GLY A 309 -25.60 -7.97 25.27
C GLY A 309 -25.31 -9.28 26.01
N THR A 310 -24.34 -10.08 25.54
CA THR A 310 -24.06 -11.43 26.08
C THR A 310 -22.89 -11.47 27.04
N GLY A 311 -22.03 -10.46 27.04
CA GLY A 311 -20.77 -10.47 27.79
C GLY A 311 -19.68 -11.30 27.12
N GLU A 312 -19.95 -11.96 26.02
CA GLU A 312 -18.99 -12.71 25.22
C GLU A 312 -18.42 -11.85 24.10
N THR A 313 -17.24 -12.20 23.67
CA THR A 313 -16.55 -11.56 22.54
C THR A 313 -16.25 -12.61 21.49
N LYS A 314 -16.80 -12.47 20.28
CA LYS A 314 -16.42 -13.33 19.16
C LYS A 314 -15.16 -12.79 18.52
N ILE A 315 -14.18 -13.68 18.31
CA ILE A 315 -12.91 -13.35 17.69
C ILE A 315 -12.77 -14.21 16.44
N THR A 316 -12.42 -13.56 15.34
CA THR A 316 -11.93 -14.23 14.13
C THR A 316 -10.44 -13.94 14.01
N ALA A 317 -9.64 -14.99 13.96
CA ALA A 317 -8.20 -14.87 13.86
C ALA A 317 -7.66 -15.76 12.73
N GLN A 318 -6.55 -15.37 12.12
CA GLN A 318 -5.95 -16.07 10.99
C GLN A 318 -4.46 -16.30 11.19
N ALA A 319 -3.99 -17.43 10.69
CA ALA A 319 -2.57 -17.74 10.61
C ALA A 319 -2.26 -18.52 9.33
N PRO A 320 -1.24 -18.14 8.57
CA PRO A 320 -0.78 -18.94 7.45
C PRO A 320 0.02 -20.15 7.95
N ALA A 321 -0.18 -21.30 7.33
CA ALA A 321 0.53 -22.53 7.68
C ALA A 321 2.01 -22.49 7.24
N GLY A 322 2.90 -22.86 8.12
CA GLY A 322 4.33 -22.97 7.82
C GLY A 322 5.07 -21.63 7.68
N PRO A 323 6.35 -21.65 7.32
CA PRO A 323 7.17 -20.46 7.20
C PRO A 323 6.79 -19.63 5.97
N ALA A 324 7.08 -18.32 6.01
CA ALA A 324 6.87 -17.43 4.88
C ALA A 324 7.74 -17.85 3.68
N PRO A 325 7.16 -18.04 2.49
CA PRO A 325 7.93 -18.41 1.30
C PRO A 325 8.75 -17.21 0.81
N ALA A 326 9.88 -17.52 0.17
CA ALA A 326 10.60 -16.52 -0.62
C ALA A 326 9.74 -16.06 -1.80
N VAL A 327 9.77 -14.76 -2.06
CA VAL A 327 9.06 -14.13 -3.20
C VAL A 327 10.08 -13.64 -4.21
N THR A 328 9.82 -13.87 -5.49
CA THR A 328 10.68 -13.45 -6.61
C THR A 328 9.90 -12.50 -7.51
N ILE A 329 10.54 -11.41 -7.92
CA ILE A 329 10.00 -10.52 -8.94
C ILE A 329 10.29 -11.14 -10.31
N LEU A 330 9.23 -11.53 -11.04
CA LEU A 330 9.36 -12.11 -12.38
C LEU A 330 9.48 -11.05 -13.46
N ARG A 331 8.72 -9.96 -13.32
CA ARG A 331 8.66 -8.85 -14.27
C ARG A 331 8.29 -7.57 -13.57
N GLN A 332 8.85 -6.47 -14.07
CA GLN A 332 8.52 -5.12 -13.69
C GLN A 332 8.43 -4.29 -14.97
N SER A 333 7.45 -3.39 -15.07
CA SER A 333 7.32 -2.53 -16.25
C SER A 333 8.53 -1.62 -16.43
N ALA A 334 8.97 -1.47 -17.68
CA ALA A 334 10.20 -0.74 -18.04
C ALA A 334 10.16 0.78 -17.83
N ALA A 335 9.05 1.33 -17.34
CA ALA A 335 8.91 2.76 -17.05
C ALA A 335 9.61 3.19 -15.74
N PHE A 336 10.62 2.45 -15.32
CA PHE A 336 11.37 2.71 -14.10
C PHE A 336 12.70 3.39 -14.38
N ASP A 337 12.96 4.41 -13.58
CA ASP A 337 14.19 5.17 -13.45
C ASP A 337 15.42 4.22 -13.44
N PRO A 338 16.45 4.44 -14.28
CA PRO A 338 17.59 3.55 -14.42
C PRO A 338 18.53 3.46 -13.20
N ILE A 339 18.13 3.98 -12.05
CA ILE A 339 18.85 3.77 -10.78
C ILE A 339 18.55 2.39 -10.14
N ALA A 340 17.65 1.61 -10.70
CA ALA A 340 17.46 0.24 -10.27
C ALA A 340 18.54 -0.68 -10.86
N THR A 341 19.73 -0.66 -10.29
CA THR A 341 20.60 -1.82 -10.25
C THR A 341 19.74 -3.03 -9.92
N GLU A 342 19.84 -4.13 -10.65
CA GLU A 342 19.02 -5.34 -10.47
C GLU A 342 19.13 -5.86 -9.03
N TYR A 343 18.25 -5.39 -8.16
CA TYR A 343 18.05 -5.99 -6.85
C TYR A 343 17.08 -7.15 -7.02
N ARG A 344 17.57 -8.36 -7.11
CA ARG A 344 16.77 -9.54 -6.80
C ARG A 344 16.57 -9.59 -5.29
N LEU A 345 15.59 -8.88 -4.79
CA LEU A 345 15.15 -8.99 -3.41
C LEU A 345 14.44 -10.35 -3.24
N GLN A 346 15.17 -11.34 -2.74
CA GLN A 346 14.54 -12.52 -2.15
C GLN A 346 14.12 -12.15 -0.72
N LEU A 347 12.92 -11.62 -0.57
CA LEU A 347 12.31 -11.38 0.74
C LEU A 347 11.66 -12.68 1.22
N GLY A 348 12.46 -13.57 1.76
CA GLY A 348 12.01 -14.76 2.45
C GLY A 348 12.95 -14.99 3.61
N GLY A 349 12.53 -14.61 4.82
CA GLY A 349 13.28 -14.71 6.07
C GLY A 349 14.71 -14.17 5.95
N ASP A 350 14.96 -13.01 6.51
CA ASP A 350 16.27 -12.40 6.87
C ASP A 350 17.47 -12.55 5.90
N VAL A 351 17.28 -12.97 4.66
CA VAL A 351 18.39 -13.18 3.71
C VAL A 351 18.26 -12.24 2.52
N VAL A 352 19.22 -11.35 2.40
CA VAL A 352 19.36 -10.41 1.27
C VAL A 352 20.39 -10.96 0.29
N ALA A 353 20.11 -10.85 -1.02
CA ALA A 353 21.08 -11.15 -2.06
C ALA A 353 21.56 -9.84 -2.72
N LEU A 354 22.88 -9.61 -2.71
CA LEU A 354 23.52 -8.49 -3.39
C LEU A 354 24.33 -9.02 -4.57
N THR A 355 24.13 -8.46 -5.77
CA THR A 355 25.02 -8.70 -6.90
C THR A 355 26.05 -7.57 -6.96
N VAL A 356 27.33 -7.94 -7.04
CA VAL A 356 28.46 -7.01 -7.09
C VAL A 356 28.91 -6.83 -8.53
N THR A 357 28.87 -5.59 -9.01
CA THR A 357 29.31 -5.23 -10.36
C THR A 357 30.31 -4.09 -10.29
N ASP A 358 31.10 -3.91 -11.35
CA ASP A 358 31.89 -2.70 -11.56
C ASP A 358 31.04 -1.55 -12.13
N GLU A 359 31.68 -0.38 -12.34
CA GLU A 359 31.03 0.81 -12.92
C GLU A 359 30.44 0.58 -14.33
N ALA A 360 30.95 -0.41 -15.05
CA ALA A 360 30.49 -0.81 -16.37
C ALA A 360 29.34 -1.86 -16.29
N GLY A 361 28.92 -2.26 -15.09
CA GLY A 361 27.91 -3.29 -14.89
C GLY A 361 28.44 -4.73 -15.01
N THR A 362 29.77 -4.94 -15.09
CA THR A 362 30.36 -6.28 -15.21
C THR A 362 30.35 -6.97 -13.84
N PRO A 363 29.81 -8.19 -13.71
CA PRO A 363 29.83 -8.94 -12.47
C PRO A 363 31.24 -9.19 -11.94
N LEU A 364 31.44 -9.10 -10.63
CA LEU A 364 32.72 -9.32 -9.95
C LEU A 364 32.66 -10.58 -9.06
N PRO A 365 32.75 -11.78 -9.62
CA PRO A 365 32.80 -13.00 -8.82
C PRO A 365 34.05 -13.01 -7.95
N GLY A 366 33.94 -13.57 -6.74
CA GLY A 366 35.05 -13.60 -5.78
C GLY A 366 35.30 -12.30 -5.02
N ALA A 367 34.52 -11.24 -5.27
CA ALA A 367 34.58 -10.02 -4.48
C ALA A 367 34.29 -10.32 -3.00
N ARG A 368 35.01 -9.64 -2.10
CA ARG A 368 34.87 -9.74 -0.65
C ARG A 368 34.02 -8.59 -0.15
N ILE A 369 32.98 -8.90 0.59
CA ILE A 369 31.98 -7.94 1.06
C ILE A 369 31.91 -7.96 2.58
N TRP A 370 31.96 -6.79 3.19
CA TRP A 370 31.68 -6.57 4.62
C TRP A 370 30.39 -5.77 4.73
N ILE A 371 29.54 -6.17 5.67
CA ILE A 371 28.28 -5.50 5.96
C ILE A 371 28.29 -5.14 7.44
N ASP A 372 28.16 -3.85 7.74
CA ASP A 372 28.27 -3.30 9.10
C ASP A 372 29.51 -3.80 9.86
N GLY A 373 30.60 -3.90 9.14
CA GLY A 373 31.89 -4.39 9.67
C GLY A 373 31.98 -5.91 9.89
N ARG A 374 30.93 -6.66 9.52
CA ARG A 374 30.90 -8.14 9.58
C ARG A 374 31.26 -8.72 8.20
N GLY A 375 32.12 -9.73 8.19
CA GLY A 375 32.58 -10.38 6.94
C GLY A 375 34.04 -10.77 7.03
N PRO A 376 34.73 -11.07 5.89
CA PRO A 376 34.17 -10.95 4.54
C PRO A 376 33.28 -12.11 4.14
N ILE A 377 32.22 -11.80 3.38
CA ILE A 377 31.43 -12.77 2.63
C ILE A 377 31.95 -12.72 1.19
N VAL A 378 32.18 -13.85 0.57
CA VAL A 378 32.73 -13.92 -0.80
C VAL A 378 31.60 -14.11 -1.80
N ALA A 379 31.57 -13.28 -2.85
CA ALA A 379 30.61 -13.39 -3.92
C ALA A 379 30.80 -14.68 -4.71
N ASP A 380 29.71 -15.34 -5.02
CA ASP A 380 29.71 -16.60 -5.79
C ASP A 380 30.09 -16.39 -7.27
N ALA A 381 30.02 -17.46 -8.07
CA ALA A 381 30.33 -17.40 -9.51
C ALA A 381 29.41 -16.48 -10.31
N ALA A 382 28.22 -16.16 -9.79
CA ALA A 382 27.29 -15.20 -10.35
C ALA A 382 27.48 -13.78 -9.77
N ALA A 383 28.61 -13.55 -9.05
CA ALA A 383 28.92 -12.32 -8.32
C ALA A 383 27.87 -11.94 -7.28
N THR A 384 27.16 -12.93 -6.71
CA THR A 384 26.08 -12.72 -5.77
C THR A 384 26.53 -13.11 -4.36
N VAL A 385 26.17 -12.27 -3.38
CA VAL A 385 26.37 -12.51 -1.94
C VAL A 385 25.00 -12.59 -1.29
N ARG A 386 24.83 -13.58 -0.41
CA ARG A 386 23.63 -13.76 0.40
C ARG A 386 23.97 -13.57 1.87
N PHE A 387 23.20 -12.73 2.55
CA PHE A 387 23.40 -12.47 3.99
C PHE A 387 22.08 -12.16 4.68
N ALA A 388 22.03 -12.42 5.98
CA ALA A 388 20.91 -12.01 6.80
C ALA A 388 21.09 -10.55 7.21
N ALA A 389 20.08 -9.72 7.00
CA ALA A 389 20.08 -8.33 7.43
C ALA A 389 18.69 -7.92 7.95
N THR A 390 18.69 -7.01 8.90
CA THR A 390 17.47 -6.37 9.38
C THR A 390 17.11 -5.19 8.46
N PRO A 391 15.82 -4.82 8.33
CA PRO A 391 15.46 -3.59 7.63
C PRO A 391 16.17 -2.37 8.24
N GLY A 392 16.78 -1.53 7.38
CA GLY A 392 17.49 -0.34 7.83
C GLY A 392 18.66 0.05 6.92
N ARG A 393 19.46 1.03 7.38
CA ARG A 393 20.69 1.42 6.70
C ARG A 393 21.82 0.48 7.09
N HIS A 394 22.57 0.02 6.09
CA HIS A 394 23.72 -0.83 6.24
C HIS A 394 24.91 -0.25 5.49
N VAL A 395 26.08 -0.30 6.11
CA VAL A 395 27.35 0.08 5.46
C VAL A 395 27.94 -1.15 4.79
N VAL A 396 28.08 -1.11 3.49
CA VAL A 396 28.66 -2.19 2.68
C VAL A 396 30.02 -1.77 2.17
N ARG A 397 31.06 -2.53 2.51
CA ARG A 397 32.39 -2.38 1.95
C ARG A 397 32.67 -3.55 1.02
N VAL A 398 33.12 -3.24 -0.18
CA VAL A 398 33.43 -4.22 -1.23
C VAL A 398 34.91 -4.13 -1.59
N GLU A 399 35.59 -5.27 -1.63
CA GLU A 399 36.95 -5.40 -2.14
C GLU A 399 36.98 -6.48 -3.23
N ALA A 400 37.58 -6.16 -4.37
CA ALA A 400 37.83 -7.12 -5.44
C ALA A 400 39.30 -7.03 -5.88
N ASP A 401 39.87 -8.17 -6.28
CA ASP A 401 41.27 -8.24 -6.63
C ASP A 401 41.61 -7.28 -7.78
N GLY A 402 42.68 -6.49 -7.58
CA GLY A 402 43.14 -5.49 -8.52
C GLY A 402 42.30 -4.21 -8.61
N ARG A 403 41.35 -4.00 -7.69
CA ARG A 403 40.46 -2.82 -7.65
C ARG A 403 40.54 -2.09 -6.31
N THR A 404 40.26 -0.80 -6.33
CA THR A 404 40.14 -0.01 -5.10
C THR A 404 38.92 -0.41 -4.31
N ALA A 405 39.07 -0.59 -3.00
CA ALA A 405 37.93 -0.89 -2.11
C ALA A 405 36.92 0.26 -2.12
N VAL A 406 35.63 -0.08 -2.21
CA VAL A 406 34.52 0.86 -2.20
C VAL A 406 33.68 0.65 -0.95
N THR A 407 33.29 1.74 -0.30
CA THR A 407 32.34 1.70 0.83
C THR A 407 31.11 2.52 0.42
N THR A 408 29.94 1.92 0.55
CA THR A 408 28.65 2.55 0.24
C THR A 408 27.61 2.24 1.30
N GLU A 409 26.59 3.05 1.38
CA GLU A 409 25.43 2.77 2.21
C GLU A 409 24.30 2.18 1.36
N ILE A 410 23.70 1.12 1.85
CA ILE A 410 22.47 0.54 1.29
C ILE A 410 21.36 0.62 2.33
N THR A 411 20.13 0.79 1.86
CA THR A 411 18.95 0.71 2.71
C THR A 411 18.16 -0.53 2.32
N LEU A 412 17.95 -1.43 3.25
CA LEU A 412 17.25 -2.70 3.08
C LEU A 412 15.84 -2.60 3.67
#